data_3f39ded8a66c08d31151e569ea7f02c4
#
_entry.id   3f39ded8a66c08d31151e569ea7f02c4
#
_cell.length_a   1.000
_cell.length_b   1.000
_cell.length_c   1.000
_cell.angle_alpha   90.00
_cell.angle_beta   90.00
_cell.angle_gamma   90.00
#
_symmetry.space_group_name_H-M   'P 1'
#
loop_
_entity.id
_entity.type
_entity.pdbx_description
1 polymer ?
#
loop_
_entity_poly.entity_id
_entity_poly.type
_entity_poly.pdbx_seq_one_letter_code
_entity_poly.pdbx_strand_id
1 'polypeptide(L)'
;MRDAAAQHVVYVHGLWMPGGESRLLAHRLLREFGLQVHAFPYSAATWGMEEITGHLLSFVRSLDIPAAHFVGHSLGGLVIYRFFERYPDQLPGRVVFLGTPCLESRAAVQAGRSRFVSALMGPSVADELLRPRERRWSFGRPLGIIAGSQSIGLGQFLAGFDEECDGTVAVSETRLTGSADHITLPVSHMGMLVSARVAQETGFFLANGRFSLR
;
A
#
# COMPACT_ATOMS: atom_id res chain seq x y z
N MET A 1 12.56 3.31 28.13
CA MET A 1 12.28 1.97 27.58
C MET A 1 12.14 2.15 26.08
N ARG A 2 13.02 1.55 25.26
CA ARG A 2 12.76 1.45 23.82
C ARG A 2 11.55 0.53 23.73
N ASP A 3 10.43 1.03 23.19
CA ASP A 3 9.32 0.17 22.79
C ASP A 3 9.92 -1.01 22.03
N ALA A 4 9.52 -2.23 22.39
CA ALA A 4 9.92 -3.41 21.64
C ALA A 4 9.39 -3.18 20.21
N ALA A 5 10.26 -2.62 19.35
CA ALA A 5 9.88 -2.26 18.00
C ALA A 5 9.37 -3.51 17.32
N ALA A 6 8.21 -3.44 16.71
CA ALA A 6 7.70 -4.56 15.94
C ALA A 6 8.77 -4.98 14.92
N GLN A 7 9.16 -6.25 14.96
CA GLN A 7 10.16 -6.82 14.03
C GLN A 7 9.50 -7.46 12.82
N HIS A 8 8.18 -7.44 12.76
CA HIS A 8 7.38 -8.09 11.75
C HIS A 8 6.62 -7.07 10.90
N VAL A 9 6.60 -7.32 9.60
CA VAL A 9 5.88 -6.51 8.61
C VAL A 9 4.90 -7.42 7.86
N VAL A 10 3.63 -7.09 7.87
CA VAL A 10 2.62 -7.69 6.98
C VAL A 10 2.61 -6.88 5.69
N TYR A 11 3.03 -7.51 4.59
CA TYR A 11 3.00 -6.92 3.27
C TYR A 11 1.74 -7.32 2.51
N VAL A 12 1.03 -6.33 1.98
CA VAL A 12 -0.19 -6.51 1.18
C VAL A 12 0.06 -5.99 -0.24
N HIS A 13 0.03 -6.90 -1.20
CA HIS A 13 0.36 -6.60 -2.60
C HIS A 13 -0.74 -5.82 -3.35
N GLY A 14 -0.44 -5.35 -4.54
CA GLY A 14 -1.38 -4.69 -5.44
C GLY A 14 -2.19 -5.67 -6.29
N LEU A 15 -2.96 -5.10 -7.23
CA LEU A 15 -3.76 -5.85 -8.19
C LEU A 15 -2.86 -6.70 -9.10
N TRP A 16 -3.32 -7.93 -9.42
CA TRP A 16 -2.64 -8.91 -10.30
C TRP A 16 -1.24 -9.33 -9.86
N MET A 17 -0.92 -9.16 -8.59
CA MET A 17 0.39 -9.51 -8.04
C MET A 17 0.27 -10.73 -7.13
N PRO A 18 1.18 -11.70 -7.23
CA PRO A 18 1.16 -12.89 -6.38
C PRO A 18 1.88 -12.71 -5.03
N GLY A 19 2.37 -11.49 -4.72
CA GLY A 19 3.15 -11.19 -3.52
C GLY A 19 4.66 -11.47 -3.63
N GLY A 20 5.07 -12.27 -4.61
CA GLY A 20 6.49 -12.62 -4.81
C GLY A 20 7.37 -11.48 -5.31
N GLU A 21 6.79 -10.45 -5.89
CA GLU A 21 7.45 -9.22 -6.33
C GLU A 21 8.05 -8.41 -5.18
N SER A 22 7.54 -8.60 -3.95
CA SER A 22 8.05 -7.94 -2.75
C SER A 22 9.38 -8.51 -2.21
N ARG A 23 9.90 -9.60 -2.82
CA ARG A 23 11.09 -10.31 -2.29
C ARG A 23 12.31 -9.40 -2.11
N LEU A 24 12.55 -8.48 -3.05
CA LEU A 24 13.70 -7.59 -2.96
C LEU A 24 13.50 -6.53 -1.87
N LEU A 25 12.29 -5.97 -1.77
CA LEU A 25 11.91 -5.07 -0.67
C LEU A 25 12.06 -5.79 0.68
N ALA A 26 11.52 -7.01 0.80
CA ALA A 26 11.60 -7.82 2.01
C ALA A 26 13.05 -8.14 2.41
N HIS A 27 13.88 -8.52 1.43
CA HIS A 27 15.31 -8.79 1.67
C HIS A 27 16.04 -7.56 2.23
N ARG A 28 15.77 -6.37 1.67
CA ARG A 28 16.39 -5.11 2.15
C ARG A 28 15.89 -4.72 3.53
N LEU A 29 14.59 -4.80 3.78
CA LEU A 29 14.01 -4.51 5.09
C LEU A 29 14.58 -5.43 6.18
N LEU A 30 14.75 -6.72 5.87
CA LEU A 30 15.37 -7.67 6.79
C LEU A 30 16.85 -7.31 7.03
N ARG A 31 17.61 -7.08 5.97
CA ARG A 31 19.06 -6.86 6.05
C ARG A 31 19.45 -5.55 6.70
N GLU A 32 18.69 -4.47 6.44
CA GLU A 32 19.05 -3.12 6.86
C GLU A 32 18.37 -2.71 8.18
N PHE A 33 17.20 -3.29 8.48
CA PHE A 33 16.38 -2.90 9.63
C PHE A 33 16.00 -4.06 10.56
N GLY A 34 16.35 -5.30 10.21
CA GLY A 34 15.95 -6.49 10.99
C GLY A 34 14.45 -6.81 10.90
N LEU A 35 13.75 -6.28 9.91
CA LEU A 35 12.30 -6.42 9.74
C LEU A 35 11.97 -7.67 8.92
N GLN A 36 11.29 -8.63 9.53
CA GLN A 36 10.82 -9.85 8.87
C GLN A 36 9.49 -9.57 8.15
N VAL A 37 9.46 -9.77 6.84
CA VAL A 37 8.28 -9.50 6.01
C VAL A 37 7.47 -10.78 5.77
N HIS A 38 6.18 -10.71 6.06
CA HIS A 38 5.17 -11.75 5.81
C HIS A 38 4.24 -11.26 4.70
N ALA A 39 4.37 -11.81 3.50
CA ALA A 39 3.51 -11.46 2.38
C ALA A 39 2.15 -12.14 2.55
N PHE A 40 1.08 -11.35 2.60
CA PHE A 40 -0.29 -11.85 2.68
C PHE A 40 -0.76 -12.33 1.30
N PRO A 41 -1.06 -13.64 1.14
CA PRO A 41 -1.54 -14.17 -0.13
C PRO A 41 -3.06 -13.91 -0.26
N TYR A 42 -3.48 -13.23 -1.30
CA TYR A 42 -4.90 -13.05 -1.62
C TYR A 42 -5.12 -12.87 -3.12
N SER A 43 -6.37 -12.99 -3.57
CA SER A 43 -6.74 -12.78 -4.96
C SER A 43 -7.67 -11.57 -5.10
N ALA A 44 -7.14 -10.46 -5.55
CA ALA A 44 -7.93 -9.25 -5.82
C ALA A 44 -8.91 -9.43 -6.99
N ALA A 45 -8.66 -10.40 -7.86
CA ALA A 45 -9.49 -10.68 -9.03
C ALA A 45 -10.78 -11.46 -8.68
N THR A 46 -10.75 -12.25 -7.59
CA THR A 46 -11.86 -13.16 -7.24
C THR A 46 -12.53 -12.84 -5.92
N TRP A 47 -11.79 -12.26 -4.96
CA TRP A 47 -12.30 -11.94 -3.62
C TRP A 47 -12.79 -10.51 -3.52
N GLY A 48 -13.93 -10.32 -2.84
CA GLY A 48 -14.40 -9.00 -2.46
C GLY A 48 -13.58 -8.41 -1.29
N MET A 49 -13.67 -7.09 -1.09
CA MET A 49 -12.89 -6.40 -0.05
C MET A 49 -13.19 -6.93 1.36
N GLU A 50 -14.43 -7.28 1.66
CA GLU A 50 -14.80 -7.87 2.94
C GLU A 50 -14.16 -9.23 3.20
N GLU A 51 -14.13 -10.07 2.17
CA GLU A 51 -13.49 -11.37 2.21
C GLU A 51 -11.97 -11.24 2.40
N ILE A 52 -11.33 -10.35 1.62
CA ILE A 52 -9.90 -10.06 1.74
C ILE A 52 -9.54 -9.60 3.16
N THR A 53 -10.30 -8.67 3.72
CA THR A 53 -10.01 -8.16 5.09
C THR A 53 -10.26 -9.21 6.16
N GLY A 54 -11.23 -10.11 5.99
CA GLY A 54 -11.47 -11.25 6.89
C GLY A 54 -10.33 -12.26 6.85
N HIS A 55 -9.83 -12.59 5.66
CA HIS A 55 -8.66 -13.45 5.49
C HIS A 55 -7.37 -12.80 6.03
N LEU A 56 -7.20 -11.48 5.84
CA LEU A 56 -6.08 -10.74 6.41
C LEU A 56 -6.09 -10.81 7.95
N LEU A 57 -7.28 -10.70 8.58
CA LEU A 57 -7.40 -10.85 10.03
C LEU A 57 -6.95 -12.25 10.48
N SER A 58 -7.40 -13.29 9.79
CA SER A 58 -7.01 -14.67 10.09
C SER A 58 -5.51 -14.88 9.89
N PHE A 59 -4.94 -14.31 8.83
CA PHE A 59 -3.52 -14.36 8.55
C PHE A 59 -2.69 -13.67 9.65
N VAL A 60 -3.05 -12.44 10.03
CA VAL A 60 -2.35 -11.71 11.10
C VAL A 60 -2.39 -12.50 12.43
N ARG A 61 -3.53 -13.07 12.78
CA ARG A 61 -3.68 -13.91 13.98
C ARG A 61 -2.83 -15.18 13.93
N SER A 62 -2.71 -15.80 12.75
CA SER A 62 -1.92 -17.03 12.58
C SER A 62 -0.41 -16.83 12.73
N LEU A 63 0.08 -15.59 12.64
CA LEU A 63 1.48 -15.27 12.85
C LEU A 63 1.92 -15.38 14.31
N ASP A 64 0.98 -15.29 15.26
CA ASP A 64 1.21 -15.38 16.70
C ASP A 64 2.34 -14.43 17.20
N ILE A 65 2.27 -13.17 16.76
CA ILE A 65 3.27 -12.13 17.04
C ILE A 65 2.67 -11.00 17.87
N PRO A 66 3.43 -10.34 18.75
CA PRO A 66 2.91 -9.31 19.66
C PRO A 66 2.72 -7.96 18.99
N ALA A 67 3.39 -7.70 17.85
CA ALA A 67 3.33 -6.43 17.14
C ALA A 67 3.65 -6.62 15.65
N ALA A 68 3.00 -5.85 14.79
CA ALA A 68 3.24 -5.88 13.35
C ALA A 68 3.11 -4.50 12.72
N HIS A 69 4.07 -4.15 11.89
CA HIS A 69 3.93 -3.09 10.91
C HIS A 69 3.15 -3.58 9.69
N PHE A 70 2.60 -2.66 8.91
CA PHE A 70 1.92 -2.98 7.66
C PHE A 70 2.52 -2.18 6.51
N VAL A 71 2.75 -2.83 5.38
CA VAL A 71 3.18 -2.18 4.14
C VAL A 71 2.24 -2.58 3.02
N GLY A 72 1.56 -1.63 2.42
CA GLY A 72 0.64 -1.86 1.31
C GLY A 72 1.14 -1.21 0.02
N HIS A 73 1.20 -1.98 -1.07
CA HIS A 73 1.50 -1.46 -2.39
C HIS A 73 0.23 -1.30 -3.20
N SER A 74 0.02 -0.13 -3.83
CA SER A 74 -1.12 0.10 -4.71
C SER A 74 -2.46 -0.22 -4.02
N LEU A 75 -3.29 -1.10 -4.58
CA LEU A 75 -4.53 -1.61 -3.96
C LEU A 75 -4.31 -2.18 -2.55
N GLY A 76 -3.14 -2.74 -2.28
CA GLY A 76 -2.81 -3.30 -0.96
C GLY A 76 -2.89 -2.28 0.18
N GLY A 77 -2.61 -1.00 -0.10
CA GLY A 77 -2.82 0.07 0.88
C GLY A 77 -4.30 0.30 1.19
N LEU A 78 -5.18 0.20 0.20
CA LEU A 78 -6.64 0.29 0.42
C LEU A 78 -7.18 -0.93 1.18
N VAL A 79 -6.63 -2.12 0.94
CA VAL A 79 -6.94 -3.32 1.74
C VAL A 79 -6.58 -3.09 3.21
N ILE A 80 -5.39 -2.53 3.48
CA ILE A 80 -4.96 -2.20 4.85
C ILE A 80 -5.86 -1.11 5.46
N TYR A 81 -6.25 -0.10 4.69
CA TYR A 81 -7.19 0.93 5.14
C TYR A 81 -8.51 0.31 5.60
N ARG A 82 -9.12 -0.52 4.74
CA ARG A 82 -10.40 -1.22 5.04
C ARG A 82 -10.26 -2.21 6.19
N PHE A 83 -9.10 -2.84 6.31
CA PHE A 83 -8.80 -3.74 7.42
C PHE A 83 -8.85 -3.01 8.77
N PHE A 84 -8.22 -1.84 8.91
CA PHE A 84 -8.27 -1.07 10.15
C PHE A 84 -9.62 -0.38 10.38
N GLU A 85 -10.33 -0.03 9.32
CA GLU A 85 -11.70 0.50 9.45
C GLU A 85 -12.66 -0.56 10.02
N ARG A 86 -12.51 -1.81 9.58
CA ARG A 86 -13.37 -2.93 10.02
C ARG A 86 -12.92 -3.55 11.34
N TYR A 87 -11.64 -3.59 11.58
CA TYR A 87 -11.02 -4.22 12.74
C TYR A 87 -10.04 -3.24 13.43
N PRO A 88 -10.54 -2.25 14.17
CA PRO A 88 -9.70 -1.19 14.73
C PRO A 88 -8.70 -1.70 15.78
N ASP A 89 -9.08 -2.73 16.55
CA ASP A 89 -8.26 -3.30 17.62
C ASP A 89 -7.27 -4.32 17.06
N GLN A 90 -6.18 -3.83 16.49
CA GLN A 90 -5.11 -4.64 15.91
C GLN A 90 -3.80 -4.48 16.68
N LEU A 91 -2.85 -5.40 16.39
CA LEU A 91 -1.49 -5.38 16.92
C LEU A 91 -0.84 -4.00 16.76
N PRO A 92 -0.09 -3.51 17.76
CA PRO A 92 0.60 -2.24 17.64
C PRO A 92 1.62 -2.26 16.50
N GLY A 93 1.83 -1.09 15.87
CA GLY A 93 2.79 -0.95 14.77
C GLY A 93 2.47 0.27 13.89
N ARG A 94 3.29 0.51 12.89
CA ARG A 94 3.16 1.61 11.92
C ARG A 94 2.77 1.10 10.56
N VAL A 95 2.32 2.00 9.69
CA VAL A 95 1.83 1.65 8.36
C VAL A 95 2.56 2.49 7.31
N VAL A 96 2.94 1.86 6.18
CA VAL A 96 3.47 2.56 5.01
C VAL A 96 2.66 2.17 3.77
N PHE A 97 2.22 3.17 3.02
CA PHE A 97 1.61 2.99 1.71
C PHE A 97 2.61 3.34 0.60
N LEU A 98 2.70 2.48 -0.40
CA LEU A 98 3.55 2.64 -1.57
C LEU A 98 2.67 2.81 -2.81
N GLY A 99 2.60 4.00 -3.39
CA GLY A 99 1.80 4.29 -4.59
C GLY A 99 0.32 3.93 -4.45
N THR A 100 -0.27 4.12 -3.27
CA THR A 100 -1.67 3.79 -3.02
C THR A 100 -2.56 4.96 -3.43
N PRO A 101 -3.57 4.76 -4.29
CA PRO A 101 -4.55 5.79 -4.65
C PRO A 101 -5.57 5.97 -3.52
N CYS A 102 -5.25 6.81 -2.55
CA CYS A 102 -6.09 7.10 -1.38
C CYS A 102 -7.34 7.91 -1.72
N LEU A 103 -7.27 8.72 -2.80
CA LEU A 103 -8.39 9.43 -3.39
C LEU A 103 -8.94 8.65 -4.59
N GLU A 104 -9.87 9.25 -5.33
CA GLU A 104 -10.39 8.65 -6.56
C GLU A 104 -9.27 8.48 -7.58
N SER A 105 -9.06 7.25 -8.06
CA SER A 105 -8.03 6.98 -9.07
C SER A 105 -8.55 7.28 -10.47
N ARG A 106 -7.97 8.29 -11.12
CA ARG A 106 -8.31 8.67 -12.50
C ARG A 106 -8.02 7.53 -13.48
N ALA A 107 -6.92 6.81 -13.29
CA ALA A 107 -6.58 5.66 -14.12
C ALA A 107 -7.61 4.54 -13.99
N ALA A 108 -8.06 4.23 -12.77
CA ALA A 108 -9.09 3.22 -12.53
C ALA A 108 -10.46 3.64 -13.10
N VAL A 109 -10.85 4.92 -12.96
CA VAL A 109 -12.10 5.44 -13.54
C VAL A 109 -12.09 5.35 -15.06
N GLN A 110 -10.98 5.72 -15.71
CA GLN A 110 -10.85 5.59 -17.18
C GLN A 110 -10.88 4.12 -17.61
N ALA A 111 -10.14 3.25 -16.95
CA ALA A 111 -10.14 1.82 -17.22
C ALA A 111 -11.52 1.18 -16.96
N GLY A 112 -12.21 1.60 -15.91
CA GLY A 112 -13.55 1.11 -15.54
C GLY A 112 -14.66 1.45 -16.56
N ARG A 113 -14.44 2.41 -17.46
CA ARG A 113 -15.34 2.69 -18.59
C ARG A 113 -15.34 1.57 -19.62
N SER A 114 -14.31 0.72 -19.66
CA SER A 114 -14.31 -0.50 -20.46
C SER A 114 -14.86 -1.68 -19.66
N ARG A 115 -16.00 -2.24 -20.08
CA ARG A 115 -16.62 -3.42 -19.41
C ARG A 115 -15.66 -4.61 -19.32
N PHE A 116 -14.78 -4.77 -20.30
CA PHE A 116 -13.77 -5.82 -20.32
C PHE A 116 -12.69 -5.62 -19.27
N VAL A 117 -12.15 -4.40 -19.17
CA VAL A 117 -11.13 -4.07 -18.15
C VAL A 117 -11.73 -4.11 -16.75
N SER A 118 -12.96 -3.62 -16.56
CA SER A 118 -13.66 -3.68 -15.28
C SER A 118 -13.85 -5.13 -14.80
N ALA A 119 -14.18 -6.05 -15.71
CA ALA A 119 -14.33 -7.47 -15.38
C ALA A 119 -12.99 -8.12 -14.96
N LEU A 120 -11.87 -7.69 -15.56
CA LEU A 120 -10.52 -8.17 -15.20
C LEU A 120 -10.00 -7.60 -13.89
N MET A 121 -10.49 -6.43 -13.48
CA MET A 121 -10.07 -5.76 -12.25
C MET A 121 -10.62 -6.44 -10.99
N GLY A 122 -11.70 -7.20 -11.11
CA GLY A 122 -12.32 -7.92 -10.01
C GLY A 122 -13.19 -7.06 -9.06
N PRO A 123 -13.95 -7.68 -8.17
CA PRO A 123 -14.92 -7.00 -7.33
C PRO A 123 -14.30 -6.06 -6.29
N SER A 124 -13.11 -6.36 -5.78
CA SER A 124 -12.43 -5.51 -4.79
C SER A 124 -12.04 -4.14 -5.36
N VAL A 125 -11.66 -4.10 -6.64
CA VAL A 125 -11.30 -2.86 -7.33
C VAL A 125 -12.52 -2.01 -7.63
N ALA A 126 -13.61 -2.65 -8.09
CA ALA A 126 -14.86 -1.94 -8.40
C ALA A 126 -15.39 -1.19 -7.17
N ASP A 127 -15.27 -1.78 -5.99
CA ASP A 127 -15.76 -1.17 -4.75
C ASP A 127 -14.84 -0.06 -4.22
N GLU A 128 -13.53 -0.18 -4.39
CA GLU A 128 -12.57 0.73 -3.73
C GLU A 128 -12.00 1.82 -4.65
N LEU A 129 -11.81 1.54 -5.93
CA LEU A 129 -11.18 2.47 -6.87
C LEU A 129 -12.16 3.22 -7.75
N LEU A 130 -13.36 2.64 -8.00
CA LEU A 130 -14.36 3.23 -8.89
C LEU A 130 -15.43 4.05 -8.17
N ARG A 131 -15.52 3.96 -6.84
CA ARG A 131 -16.49 4.73 -6.05
C ARG A 131 -15.77 5.82 -5.27
N PRO A 132 -16.12 7.09 -5.47
CA PRO A 132 -15.60 8.19 -4.66
C PRO A 132 -15.91 7.95 -3.18
N ARG A 133 -14.88 7.96 -2.33
CA ARG A 133 -15.04 7.90 -0.88
C ARG A 133 -14.10 8.90 -0.24
N GLU A 134 -14.65 9.70 0.67
CA GLU A 134 -13.81 10.49 1.56
C GLU A 134 -13.12 9.54 2.54
N ARG A 135 -11.80 9.46 2.44
CA ARG A 135 -10.96 8.68 3.35
C ARG A 135 -10.18 9.61 4.25
N ARG A 136 -10.09 9.25 5.51
CA ARG A 136 -9.27 9.93 6.50
C ARG A 136 -8.58 8.88 7.38
N TRP A 137 -7.29 9.02 7.60
CA TRP A 137 -6.56 8.14 8.49
C TRP A 137 -6.75 8.56 9.95
N SER A 138 -7.46 7.76 10.73
CA SER A 138 -7.80 8.04 12.13
C SER A 138 -7.64 6.81 13.05
N PHE A 139 -6.81 5.84 12.63
CA PHE A 139 -6.72 4.53 13.30
C PHE A 139 -5.70 4.47 14.45
N GLY A 140 -5.31 5.62 15.02
CA GLY A 140 -4.43 5.66 16.20
C GLY A 140 -3.00 5.17 15.99
N ARG A 141 -2.55 5.04 14.73
CA ARG A 141 -1.20 4.61 14.35
C ARG A 141 -0.61 5.48 13.26
N PRO A 142 0.71 5.75 13.28
CA PRO A 142 1.35 6.55 12.25
C PRO A 142 1.25 5.88 10.87
N LEU A 143 0.83 6.65 9.85
CA LEU A 143 0.84 6.29 8.45
C LEU A 143 1.86 7.14 7.70
N GLY A 144 2.82 6.51 7.02
CA GLY A 144 3.69 7.14 6.02
C GLY A 144 3.22 6.79 4.61
N ILE A 145 3.36 7.74 3.70
CA ILE A 145 2.99 7.54 2.30
C ILE A 145 4.19 7.87 1.41
N ILE A 146 4.54 6.94 0.52
CA ILE A 146 5.54 7.15 -0.54
C ILE A 146 4.82 7.18 -1.87
N ALA A 147 4.87 8.34 -2.54
CA ALA A 147 4.41 8.53 -3.91
C ALA A 147 5.58 8.39 -4.89
N GLY A 148 5.31 7.92 -6.11
CA GLY A 148 6.27 7.94 -7.20
C GLY A 148 6.00 9.08 -8.18
N SER A 149 7.06 9.61 -8.79
CA SER A 149 6.96 10.68 -9.80
C SER A 149 7.57 10.32 -11.15
N GLN A 150 7.96 9.06 -11.34
CA GLN A 150 8.56 8.62 -12.60
C GLN A 150 7.52 7.87 -13.45
N SER A 151 6.97 8.56 -14.45
CA SER A 151 5.98 8.01 -15.37
C SER A 151 6.62 7.03 -16.36
N ILE A 152 6.84 5.79 -15.94
CA ILE A 152 7.26 4.69 -16.82
C ILE A 152 6.17 3.62 -16.77
N GLY A 153 5.48 3.38 -17.89
CA GLY A 153 4.49 2.31 -17.98
C GLY A 153 3.29 2.62 -18.87
N LEU A 154 2.40 1.64 -19.02
CA LEU A 154 1.17 1.73 -19.84
C LEU A 154 0.17 2.79 -19.35
N GLY A 155 0.21 3.16 -18.07
CA GLY A 155 -0.68 4.16 -17.47
C GLY A 155 -0.49 5.56 -18.05
N GLN A 156 0.70 5.88 -18.57
CA GLN A 156 1.00 7.14 -19.23
C GLN A 156 0.09 7.40 -20.45
N PHE A 157 -0.32 6.33 -21.17
CA PHE A 157 -1.21 6.41 -22.30
C PHE A 157 -2.70 6.36 -21.94
N LEU A 158 -3.03 5.81 -20.76
CA LEU A 158 -4.41 5.57 -20.35
C LEU A 158 -4.99 6.69 -19.47
N ALA A 159 -4.16 7.38 -18.70
CA ALA A 159 -4.64 8.31 -17.68
C ALA A 159 -4.49 9.79 -18.04
N GLY A 160 -3.65 10.15 -19.04
CA GLY A 160 -3.47 11.54 -19.50
C GLY A 160 -3.16 12.49 -18.33
N PHE A 161 -2.22 12.11 -17.44
CA PHE A 161 -1.88 12.94 -16.31
C PHE A 161 -1.16 14.20 -16.74
N ASP A 162 -1.71 15.36 -16.42
CA ASP A 162 -1.04 16.68 -16.52
C ASP A 162 -0.22 17.01 -15.27
N GLU A 163 -0.03 16.04 -14.38
CA GLU A 163 0.69 16.16 -13.11
C GLU A 163 1.67 15.00 -12.87
N GLU A 164 2.56 15.15 -11.88
CA GLU A 164 3.51 14.11 -11.49
C GLU A 164 2.78 12.81 -11.10
N CYS A 165 3.23 11.69 -11.70
CA CYS A 165 2.67 10.37 -11.41
C CYS A 165 3.75 9.29 -11.55
N ASP A 166 3.48 8.11 -10.99
CA ASP A 166 4.35 6.94 -11.08
C ASP A 166 4.11 6.07 -12.34
N GLY A 167 3.27 6.54 -13.26
CA GLY A 167 2.80 5.83 -14.44
C GLY A 167 1.47 5.09 -14.22
N THR A 168 0.93 5.07 -13.00
CA THR A 168 -0.35 4.43 -12.65
C THR A 168 -1.19 5.30 -11.73
N VAL A 169 -0.56 5.95 -10.75
CA VAL A 169 -1.19 6.76 -9.71
C VAL A 169 -0.53 8.14 -9.69
N ALA A 170 -1.33 9.20 -9.69
CA ALA A 170 -0.83 10.55 -9.53
C ALA A 170 -0.39 10.83 -8.09
N VAL A 171 0.60 11.71 -7.91
CA VAL A 171 1.06 12.11 -6.57
C VAL A 171 -0.09 12.70 -5.74
N SER A 172 -0.97 13.47 -6.36
CA SER A 172 -2.15 14.03 -5.69
C SER A 172 -3.12 12.96 -5.18
N GLU A 173 -3.29 11.86 -5.93
CA GLU A 173 -4.18 10.74 -5.58
C GLU A 173 -3.67 9.95 -4.34
N THR A 174 -2.37 10.02 -4.04
CA THR A 174 -1.80 9.32 -2.89
C THR A 174 -2.01 10.04 -1.56
N ARG A 175 -2.41 11.31 -1.57
CA ARG A 175 -2.58 12.11 -0.36
C ARG A 175 -3.75 11.62 0.48
N LEU A 176 -3.53 11.51 1.79
CA LEU A 176 -4.56 11.09 2.74
C LEU A 176 -4.52 11.96 3.98
N THR A 177 -5.63 12.63 4.29
CA THR A 177 -5.76 13.43 5.50
C THR A 177 -5.53 12.54 6.74
N GLY A 178 -4.66 12.99 7.65
CA GLY A 178 -4.33 12.26 8.87
C GLY A 178 -3.10 11.35 8.73
N SER A 179 -2.45 11.26 7.55
CA SER A 179 -1.12 10.66 7.44
C SER A 179 -0.11 11.45 8.27
N ALA A 180 0.85 10.73 8.87
CA ALA A 180 1.92 11.34 9.68
C ALA A 180 2.99 12.00 8.81
N ASP A 181 3.25 11.41 7.63
CA ASP A 181 4.27 11.92 6.72
C ASP A 181 3.99 11.46 5.28
N HIS A 182 4.46 12.25 4.29
CA HIS A 182 4.28 11.96 2.86
C HIS A 182 5.50 12.45 2.09
N ILE A 183 6.13 11.55 1.32
CA ILE A 183 7.25 11.90 0.44
C ILE A 183 6.98 11.45 -0.99
N THR A 184 7.63 12.15 -1.95
CA THR A 184 7.63 11.78 -3.36
C THR A 184 9.05 11.37 -3.77
N LEU A 185 9.17 10.22 -4.45
CA LEU A 185 10.44 9.70 -4.94
C LEU A 185 10.41 9.52 -6.46
N PRO A 186 11.54 9.71 -7.17
CA PRO A 186 11.63 9.52 -8.61
C PRO A 186 11.67 8.01 -8.96
N VAL A 187 10.56 7.33 -8.76
CA VAL A 187 10.36 5.90 -9.02
C VAL A 187 9.03 5.69 -9.73
N SER A 188 8.97 4.65 -10.57
CA SER A 188 7.71 4.21 -11.20
C SER A 188 6.93 3.31 -10.24
N HIS A 189 5.66 3.06 -10.56
CA HIS A 189 4.75 2.24 -9.74
C HIS A 189 5.34 0.88 -9.34
N MET A 190 5.83 0.13 -10.32
CA MET A 190 6.49 -1.16 -10.06
C MET A 190 7.93 -0.98 -9.57
N GLY A 191 8.58 0.12 -9.95
CA GLY A 191 9.93 0.47 -9.51
C GLY A 191 10.04 0.64 -7.99
N MET A 192 8.94 0.98 -7.31
CA MET A 192 8.92 1.09 -5.85
C MET A 192 9.35 -0.20 -5.15
N LEU A 193 8.97 -1.36 -5.67
CA LEU A 193 9.24 -2.66 -5.05
C LEU A 193 10.69 -3.11 -5.19
N VAL A 194 11.41 -2.53 -6.15
CA VAL A 194 12.82 -2.84 -6.40
C VAL A 194 13.78 -1.70 -6.03
N SER A 195 13.26 -0.55 -5.62
CA SER A 195 14.07 0.62 -5.26
C SER A 195 14.72 0.45 -3.89
N ALA A 196 16.04 0.64 -3.82
CA ALA A 196 16.76 0.68 -2.55
C ALA A 196 16.32 1.88 -1.69
N ARG A 197 16.04 3.02 -2.34
CA ARG A 197 15.60 4.24 -1.63
C ARG A 197 14.23 4.05 -1.00
N VAL A 198 13.27 3.43 -1.71
CA VAL A 198 11.96 3.11 -1.15
C VAL A 198 12.09 2.16 0.05
N ALA A 199 12.93 1.13 -0.04
CA ALA A 199 13.16 0.21 1.08
C ALA A 199 13.76 0.94 2.29
N GLN A 200 14.74 1.82 2.07
CA GLN A 200 15.37 2.62 3.11
C GLN A 200 14.37 3.55 3.80
N GLU A 201 13.58 4.31 3.04
CA GLU A 201 12.58 5.22 3.62
C GLU A 201 11.46 4.44 4.33
N THR A 202 11.02 3.32 3.75
CA THR A 202 10.03 2.43 4.39
C THR A 202 10.54 1.94 5.75
N GLY A 203 11.73 1.36 5.80
CA GLY A 203 12.32 0.88 7.06
C GLY A 203 12.55 2.00 8.07
N PHE A 204 13.03 3.17 7.61
CA PHE A 204 13.23 4.32 8.47
C PHE A 204 11.91 4.82 9.08
N PHE A 205 10.84 4.91 8.28
CA PHE A 205 9.51 5.29 8.78
C PHE A 205 8.98 4.26 9.79
N LEU A 206 9.10 2.98 9.48
CA LEU A 206 8.65 1.92 10.40
C LEU A 206 9.39 1.96 11.74
N ALA A 207 10.65 2.38 11.76
CA ALA A 207 11.43 2.55 12.98
C ALA A 207 11.12 3.86 13.73
N ASN A 208 10.85 4.99 13.03
CA ASN A 208 10.86 6.33 13.61
C ASN A 208 9.51 7.07 13.53
N GLY A 209 8.54 6.61 12.72
CA GLY A 209 7.24 7.26 12.51
C GLY A 209 7.29 8.50 11.61
N ARG A 210 8.40 8.73 10.92
CA ARG A 210 8.63 9.78 9.92
C ARG A 210 9.64 9.31 8.89
N PHE A 211 9.67 9.91 7.72
CA PHE A 211 10.70 9.65 6.71
C PHE A 211 12.01 10.37 7.04
N SER A 212 13.12 9.90 6.46
CA SER A 212 14.43 10.55 6.63
C SER A 212 14.58 11.79 5.73
N LEU A 213 13.91 11.78 4.57
CA LEU A 213 13.78 12.92 3.67
C LEU A 213 12.75 13.91 4.21
N ARG A 214 13.07 15.20 4.10
CA ARG A 214 12.16 16.32 4.33
C ARG A 214 12.14 17.21 3.09
#